data_b281e8595a119090680de2779ad07b0d
#
_entry.id   b281e8595a119090680de2779ad07b0d
#
_cell.length_a   1.000
_cell.length_b   1.000
_cell.length_c   1.000
_cell.angle_alpha   90.00
_cell.angle_beta   90.00
_cell.angle_gamma   90.00
#
_symmetry.space_group_name_H-M   'P 1'
#
loop_
_entity.id
_entity.type
_entity.pdbx_description
1 polymer ?
#
loop_
_entity_poly.entity_id
_entity_poly.type
_entity_poly.pdbx_seq_one_letter_code
_entity_poly.pdbx_strand_id
1 'polypeptide(L)'
;MTVRRVHLPPGRVEGATARLTPEASHYLRDVLRLAPGDEVELFDGAGGAFAARIGPGFETLALGPRREARPPGVPVWLLFALSRGEKADLVVQKATELGVERLLPWTAERSVVRLEGARAEDRARRWRRIAEEAARQCRRDDVPEVRPPSSLASALGEVPAGFGRVVLHGDGGGALAALGPSPSGGWALLVGPEGGLTAAELSACEAAGWLRVGLGPRTLRAETAAIVGAALLQARFGDLSGPVP
;
A
#
# COMPACT_ATOMS: atom_id res chain seq x y z
N MET A 1 -24.39 12.21 -6.43
CA MET A 1 -23.91 12.21 -5.02
C MET A 1 -22.85 11.13 -4.86
N THR A 2 -21.72 11.43 -4.23
CA THR A 2 -20.68 10.43 -4.01
C THR A 2 -21.12 9.49 -2.87
N VAL A 3 -21.31 8.21 -3.15
CA VAL A 3 -21.66 7.20 -2.14
C VAL A 3 -20.55 7.14 -1.11
N ARG A 4 -20.92 7.17 0.18
CA ARG A 4 -19.96 7.08 1.30
C ARG A 4 -19.47 5.65 1.46
N ARG A 5 -18.18 5.48 1.72
CA ARG A 5 -17.54 4.17 1.84
C ARG A 5 -17.15 3.86 3.27
N VAL A 6 -17.27 2.59 3.65
CA VAL A 6 -16.85 2.06 4.94
C VAL A 6 -16.02 0.79 4.73
N HIS A 7 -14.93 0.66 5.47
CA HIS A 7 -14.09 -0.54 5.50
C HIS A 7 -14.54 -1.45 6.64
N LEU A 8 -14.75 -2.72 6.34
CA LEU A 8 -14.90 -3.78 7.35
C LEU A 8 -14.15 -5.02 6.86
N PRO A 9 -13.31 -5.64 7.70
CA PRO A 9 -12.58 -6.84 7.30
C PRO A 9 -13.54 -8.00 6.97
N PRO A 10 -13.14 -8.97 6.10
CA PRO A 10 -14.01 -10.06 5.62
C PRO A 10 -14.72 -10.84 6.71
N GLY A 11 -14.08 -11.07 7.85
CA GLY A 11 -14.67 -11.79 8.99
C GLY A 11 -15.85 -11.08 9.67
N ARG A 12 -16.25 -9.89 9.19
CA ARG A 12 -17.45 -9.17 9.66
C ARG A 12 -18.64 -9.33 8.74
N VAL A 13 -18.46 -9.99 7.58
CA VAL A 13 -19.52 -10.22 6.59
C VAL A 13 -20.12 -11.61 6.84
N GLU A 14 -21.42 -11.67 7.13
CA GLU A 14 -22.18 -12.90 7.41
C GLU A 14 -23.42 -12.94 6.48
N GLY A 15 -23.31 -13.67 5.38
CA GLY A 15 -24.39 -13.75 4.39
C GLY A 15 -24.77 -12.38 3.80
N ALA A 16 -26.02 -11.96 4.00
CA ALA A 16 -26.54 -10.68 3.52
C ALA A 16 -26.35 -9.52 4.53
N THR A 17 -25.56 -9.69 5.56
CA THR A 17 -25.32 -8.67 6.58
C THR A 17 -23.84 -8.53 6.91
N ALA A 18 -23.43 -7.35 7.39
CA ALA A 18 -22.11 -7.14 7.97
C ALA A 18 -22.25 -6.45 9.32
N ARG A 19 -21.44 -6.88 10.31
CA ARG A 19 -21.41 -6.28 11.64
C ARG A 19 -20.45 -5.12 11.68
N LEU A 20 -20.94 -3.94 12.05
CA LEU A 20 -20.11 -2.75 12.23
C LEU A 20 -19.19 -2.89 13.45
N THR A 21 -17.98 -2.34 13.33
CA THR A 21 -17.12 -2.11 14.49
C THR A 21 -17.57 -0.82 15.20
N PRO A 22 -17.23 -0.62 16.49
CA PRO A 22 -17.51 0.64 17.18
C PRO A 22 -16.98 1.86 16.42
N GLU A 23 -15.78 1.77 15.83
CA GLU A 23 -15.16 2.82 15.04
C GLU A 23 -15.94 3.11 13.75
N ALA A 24 -16.38 2.05 13.04
CA ALA A 24 -17.19 2.20 11.84
C ALA A 24 -18.56 2.81 12.15
N SER A 25 -19.21 2.37 13.24
CA SER A 25 -20.48 2.95 13.72
C SER A 25 -20.33 4.43 14.06
N HIS A 26 -19.31 4.79 14.83
CA HIS A 26 -18.98 6.17 15.15
C HIS A 26 -18.72 6.99 13.87
N TYR A 27 -17.92 6.46 12.95
CA TYR A 27 -17.61 7.14 11.68
C TYR A 27 -18.88 7.43 10.87
N LEU A 28 -19.78 6.45 10.71
CA LEU A 28 -21.01 6.62 9.93
C LEU A 28 -21.97 7.61 10.62
N ARG A 29 -22.17 7.47 11.93
CA ARG A 29 -23.13 8.27 12.69
C ARG A 29 -22.62 9.69 12.99
N ASP A 30 -21.41 9.80 13.56
CA ASP A 30 -20.96 11.03 14.19
C ASP A 30 -20.07 11.88 13.27
N VAL A 31 -19.29 11.24 12.39
CA VAL A 31 -18.44 11.94 11.42
C VAL A 31 -19.20 12.24 10.12
N LEU A 32 -19.83 11.22 9.53
CA LEU A 32 -20.59 11.39 8.30
C LEU A 32 -22.03 11.86 8.52
N ARG A 33 -22.54 11.76 9.75
CA ARG A 33 -23.89 12.19 10.15
C ARG A 33 -24.99 11.53 9.31
N LEU A 34 -24.81 10.24 9.03
CA LEU A 34 -25.79 9.43 8.33
C LEU A 34 -26.86 8.92 9.29
N ALA A 35 -27.97 8.47 8.74
CA ALA A 35 -29.10 7.88 9.47
C ALA A 35 -29.27 6.38 9.13
N PRO A 36 -29.92 5.60 10.01
CA PRO A 36 -30.37 4.26 9.65
C PRO A 36 -31.22 4.29 8.38
N GLY A 37 -30.94 3.37 7.44
CA GLY A 37 -31.55 3.34 6.12
C GLY A 37 -30.75 4.04 5.02
N ASP A 38 -29.79 4.88 5.37
CA ASP A 38 -28.93 5.53 4.36
C ASP A 38 -28.05 4.50 3.64
N GLU A 39 -27.78 4.82 2.36
CA GLU A 39 -26.93 3.99 1.49
C GLU A 39 -25.46 4.30 1.67
N VAL A 40 -24.68 3.23 1.77
CA VAL A 40 -23.22 3.27 1.83
C VAL A 40 -22.65 2.18 0.93
N GLU A 41 -21.37 2.28 0.60
CA GLU A 41 -20.62 1.19 -0.01
C GLU A 41 -19.70 0.57 1.04
N LEU A 42 -19.88 -0.73 1.30
CA LEU A 42 -18.95 -1.53 2.09
C LEU A 42 -17.85 -2.06 1.18
N PHE A 43 -16.58 -1.99 1.59
CA PHE A 43 -15.49 -2.78 1.02
C PHE A 43 -14.78 -3.57 2.11
N ASP A 44 -14.34 -4.81 1.77
CA ASP A 44 -13.80 -5.76 2.73
C ASP A 44 -12.27 -5.70 2.87
N GLY A 45 -11.61 -4.88 2.07
CA GLY A 45 -10.14 -4.76 2.05
C GLY A 45 -9.43 -5.93 1.36
N ALA A 46 -10.19 -6.93 0.88
CA ALA A 46 -9.69 -8.09 0.15
C ALA A 46 -10.20 -8.13 -1.31
N GLY A 47 -10.66 -6.98 -1.82
CA GLY A 47 -11.17 -6.82 -3.19
C GLY A 47 -12.68 -7.04 -3.33
N GLY A 48 -13.42 -7.23 -2.24
CA GLY A 48 -14.86 -7.27 -2.25
C GLY A 48 -15.49 -5.91 -1.93
N ALA A 49 -16.48 -5.49 -2.72
CA ALA A 49 -17.30 -4.32 -2.43
C ALA A 49 -18.78 -4.62 -2.59
N PHE A 50 -19.62 -3.98 -1.77
CA PHE A 50 -21.05 -4.23 -1.71
C PHE A 50 -21.81 -2.91 -1.58
N ALA A 51 -22.92 -2.78 -2.31
CA ALA A 51 -23.90 -1.80 -1.92
C ALA A 51 -24.50 -2.20 -0.56
N ALA A 52 -24.72 -1.25 0.33
CA ALA A 52 -25.18 -1.55 1.67
C ALA A 52 -26.11 -0.46 2.22
N ARG A 53 -26.97 -0.83 3.19
CA ARG A 53 -27.82 0.10 3.94
C ARG A 53 -27.52 -0.03 5.43
N ILE A 54 -27.48 1.12 6.11
CA ILE A 54 -27.26 1.19 7.55
C ILE A 54 -28.48 0.63 8.29
N GLY A 55 -28.25 -0.39 9.12
CA GLY A 55 -29.28 -0.98 9.95
C GLY A 55 -29.63 -0.13 11.17
N PRO A 56 -30.70 -0.48 11.90
CA PRO A 56 -31.07 0.17 13.14
C PRO A 56 -29.92 0.18 14.15
N GLY A 57 -29.77 1.29 14.90
CA GLY A 57 -28.77 1.42 15.95
C GLY A 57 -27.31 1.47 15.49
N PHE A 58 -27.02 1.45 14.18
CA PHE A 58 -25.65 1.41 13.64
C PHE A 58 -24.85 0.17 14.09
N GLU A 59 -25.51 -0.96 14.25
CA GLU A 59 -24.87 -2.22 14.63
C GLU A 59 -24.51 -3.07 13.41
N THR A 60 -25.29 -2.96 12.34
CA THR A 60 -25.17 -3.80 11.14
C THR A 60 -25.34 -2.98 9.86
N LEU A 61 -24.87 -3.57 8.75
CA LEU A 61 -25.21 -3.17 7.39
C LEU A 61 -26.00 -4.31 6.73
N ALA A 62 -27.12 -3.97 6.09
CA ALA A 62 -27.78 -4.88 5.15
C ALA A 62 -27.04 -4.79 3.80
N LEU A 63 -26.53 -5.94 3.32
CA LEU A 63 -25.73 -6.00 2.10
C LEU A 63 -26.61 -6.24 0.89
N GLY A 64 -26.41 -5.47 -0.15
CA GLY A 64 -26.91 -5.70 -1.49
C GLY A 64 -25.95 -6.53 -2.34
N PRO A 65 -26.07 -6.44 -3.68
CA PRO A 65 -25.21 -7.18 -4.59
C PRO A 65 -23.74 -6.83 -4.38
N ARG A 66 -22.88 -7.85 -4.48
CA ARG A 66 -21.43 -7.64 -4.58
C ARG A 66 -21.10 -7.00 -5.92
N ARG A 67 -20.30 -5.95 -5.90
CA ARG A 67 -19.76 -5.39 -7.12
C ARG A 67 -18.71 -6.33 -7.70
N GLU A 68 -18.63 -6.44 -9.02
CA GLU A 68 -17.54 -7.15 -9.67
C GLU A 68 -16.20 -6.53 -9.28
N ALA A 69 -15.29 -7.39 -8.85
CA ALA A 69 -13.92 -6.95 -8.54
C ALA A 69 -13.25 -6.46 -9.82
N ARG A 70 -12.47 -5.38 -9.71
CA ARG A 70 -11.58 -5.00 -10.81
C ARG A 70 -10.58 -6.12 -11.04
N PRO A 71 -10.19 -6.39 -12.29
CA PRO A 71 -9.09 -7.30 -12.56
C PRO A 71 -7.87 -6.86 -11.76
N PRO A 72 -7.16 -7.78 -11.09
CA PRO A 72 -5.93 -7.42 -10.41
C PRO A 72 -4.93 -6.85 -11.41
N GLY A 73 -4.38 -5.67 -11.11
CA GLY A 73 -3.24 -5.12 -11.84
C GLY A 73 -1.98 -5.95 -11.62
N VAL A 74 -0.88 -5.56 -12.25
CA VAL A 74 0.43 -6.15 -11.97
C VAL A 74 0.80 -5.84 -10.51
N PRO A 75 1.08 -6.84 -9.66
CA PRO A 75 1.44 -6.61 -8.26
C PRO A 75 2.69 -5.76 -8.14
N VAL A 76 2.63 -4.68 -7.37
CA VAL A 76 3.79 -3.85 -7.03
C VAL A 76 3.99 -3.88 -5.53
N TRP A 77 5.17 -4.30 -5.10
CA TRP A 77 5.59 -4.28 -3.70
C TRP A 77 6.61 -3.15 -3.49
N LEU A 78 6.47 -2.42 -2.42
CA LEU A 78 7.36 -1.31 -2.09
C LEU A 78 8.12 -1.59 -0.80
N LEU A 79 9.44 -1.72 -0.91
CA LEU A 79 10.38 -1.79 0.19
C LEU A 79 10.94 -0.38 0.42
N PHE A 80 10.68 0.24 1.56
CA PHE A 80 11.15 1.60 1.83
C PHE A 80 11.86 1.68 3.18
N ALA A 81 12.99 2.39 3.19
CA ALA A 81 13.75 2.58 4.41
C ALA A 81 13.02 3.51 5.38
N LEU A 82 13.14 3.23 6.68
CA LEU A 82 12.59 4.09 7.72
C LEU A 82 13.21 5.48 7.68
N SER A 83 12.35 6.50 7.72
CA SER A 83 12.73 7.91 7.77
C SER A 83 12.13 8.61 9.00
N ARG A 84 12.65 9.77 9.35
CA ARG A 84 12.14 10.59 10.46
C ARG A 84 10.80 11.26 10.12
N GLY A 85 10.00 11.52 11.15
CA GLY A 85 8.76 12.27 11.06
C GLY A 85 7.65 11.51 10.34
N GLU A 86 6.83 12.25 9.61
CA GLU A 86 5.64 11.74 8.92
C GLU A 86 5.89 11.29 7.47
N LYS A 87 7.15 11.27 7.03
CA LYS A 87 7.51 10.88 5.66
C LYS A 87 7.07 9.46 5.31
N ALA A 88 7.25 8.51 6.25
CA ALA A 88 6.77 7.15 6.08
C ALA A 88 5.23 7.07 5.99
N ASP A 89 4.52 7.92 6.74
CA ASP A 89 3.07 8.03 6.68
C ASP A 89 2.62 8.48 5.28
N LEU A 90 3.31 9.48 4.71
CA LEU A 90 3.08 9.95 3.34
C LEU A 90 3.35 8.85 2.30
N VAL A 91 4.45 8.11 2.45
CA VAL A 91 4.77 6.98 1.55
C VAL A 91 3.67 5.94 1.60
N VAL A 92 3.22 5.52 2.78
CA VAL A 92 2.13 4.54 2.92
C VAL A 92 0.83 5.05 2.28
N GLN A 93 0.45 6.30 2.55
CA GLN A 93 -0.73 6.90 1.95
C GLN A 93 -0.66 6.88 0.41
N LYS A 94 0.41 7.45 -0.16
CA LYS A 94 0.53 7.59 -1.61
C LYS A 94 0.78 6.26 -2.32
N ALA A 95 1.51 5.34 -1.72
CA ALA A 95 1.66 3.98 -2.26
C ALA A 95 0.32 3.24 -2.31
N THR A 96 -0.55 3.43 -1.30
CA THR A 96 -1.91 2.88 -1.32
C THR A 96 -2.73 3.48 -2.46
N GLU A 97 -2.72 4.80 -2.62
CA GLU A 97 -3.43 5.49 -3.72
C GLU A 97 -2.92 5.05 -5.10
N LEU A 98 -1.63 4.71 -5.21
CA LEU A 98 -0.98 4.24 -6.44
C LEU A 98 -1.14 2.74 -6.69
N GLY A 99 -1.94 2.01 -5.93
CA GLY A 99 -2.18 0.60 -6.20
C GLY A 99 -1.07 -0.36 -5.75
N VAL A 100 -0.13 0.07 -4.89
CA VAL A 100 0.85 -0.85 -4.29
C VAL A 100 0.13 -1.90 -3.46
N GLU A 101 0.49 -3.18 -3.63
CA GLU A 101 -0.15 -4.31 -2.97
C GLU A 101 0.45 -4.60 -1.60
N ARG A 102 1.77 -4.44 -1.45
CA ARG A 102 2.47 -4.71 -0.19
C ARG A 102 3.52 -3.67 0.12
N LEU A 103 3.57 -3.29 1.39
CA LEU A 103 4.50 -2.31 1.95
C LEU A 103 5.40 -3.00 2.96
N LEU A 104 6.70 -2.99 2.70
CA LEU A 104 7.76 -3.62 3.48
C LEU A 104 8.70 -2.53 4.02
N PRO A 105 8.38 -1.90 5.16
CA PRO A 105 9.29 -0.96 5.81
C PRO A 105 10.53 -1.69 6.30
N TRP A 106 11.71 -1.12 6.12
CA TRP A 106 12.94 -1.74 6.58
C TRP A 106 13.90 -0.73 7.23
N THR A 107 14.76 -1.23 8.12
CA THR A 107 15.73 -0.41 8.84
C THR A 107 17.07 -0.45 8.10
N ALA A 108 17.49 0.68 7.52
CA ALA A 108 18.77 0.83 6.87
C ALA A 108 19.88 1.14 7.90
N GLU A 109 21.12 0.83 7.56
CA GLU A 109 22.28 1.14 8.40
C GLU A 109 22.39 2.65 8.70
N ARG A 110 22.11 3.47 7.69
CA ARG A 110 22.08 4.94 7.79
C ARG A 110 20.71 5.51 8.20
N SER A 111 19.76 4.67 8.56
CA SER A 111 18.49 5.13 9.12
C SER A 111 18.71 5.65 10.53
N VAL A 112 18.17 6.84 10.78
CA VAL A 112 18.20 7.44 12.13
C VAL A 112 17.14 6.82 13.04
N VAL A 113 16.10 6.23 12.46
CA VAL A 113 14.98 5.60 13.16
C VAL A 113 15.19 4.09 13.17
N ARG A 114 15.22 3.51 14.36
CA ARG A 114 15.21 2.06 14.57
C ARG A 114 13.98 1.69 15.39
N LEU A 115 13.20 0.77 14.88
CA LEU A 115 11.98 0.30 15.51
C LEU A 115 12.06 -1.22 15.66
N GLU A 116 11.90 -1.70 16.89
CA GLU A 116 11.96 -3.11 17.20
C GLU A 116 10.83 -3.49 18.18
N GLY A 117 10.43 -4.76 18.18
CA GLY A 117 9.45 -5.31 19.10
C GLY A 117 8.10 -4.55 19.05
N ALA A 118 7.58 -4.22 20.23
CA ALA A 118 6.28 -3.57 20.36
C ALA A 118 6.19 -2.22 19.61
N ARG A 119 7.28 -1.44 19.56
CA ARG A 119 7.31 -0.14 18.85
C ARG A 119 7.19 -0.31 17.33
N ALA A 120 7.77 -1.37 16.77
CA ALA A 120 7.63 -1.71 15.36
C ALA A 120 6.18 -2.06 15.02
N GLU A 121 5.53 -2.88 15.87
CA GLU A 121 4.14 -3.27 15.69
C GLU A 121 3.17 -2.09 15.87
N ASP A 122 3.41 -1.20 16.85
CA ASP A 122 2.62 0.02 17.03
C ASP A 122 2.68 0.91 15.80
N ARG A 123 3.86 1.06 15.21
CA ARG A 123 4.04 1.82 13.99
C ARG A 123 3.34 1.16 12.80
N ALA A 124 3.44 -0.15 12.67
CA ALA A 124 2.74 -0.90 11.63
C ALA A 124 1.22 -0.78 11.76
N ARG A 125 0.66 -0.83 12.99
CA ARG A 125 -0.77 -0.59 13.23
C ARG A 125 -1.21 0.81 12.78
N ARG A 126 -0.39 1.84 13.05
CA ARG A 126 -0.66 3.19 12.55
C ARG A 126 -0.68 3.23 11.02
N TRP A 127 0.29 2.63 10.36
CA TRP A 127 0.36 2.60 8.90
C TRP A 127 -0.77 1.80 8.26
N ARG A 128 -1.21 0.71 8.86
CA ARG A 128 -2.41 -0.04 8.40
C ARG A 128 -3.65 0.86 8.41
N ARG A 129 -3.85 1.67 9.45
CA ARG A 129 -4.95 2.64 9.50
C ARG A 129 -4.84 3.70 8.38
N ILE A 130 -3.64 4.22 8.14
CA ILE A 130 -3.41 5.17 7.04
C ILE A 130 -3.72 4.51 5.68
N ALA A 131 -3.31 3.27 5.47
CA ALA A 131 -3.63 2.51 4.27
C ALA A 131 -5.15 2.27 4.10
N GLU A 132 -5.86 1.90 5.17
CA GLU A 132 -7.32 1.75 5.16
C GLU A 132 -8.03 3.07 4.79
N GLU A 133 -7.61 4.20 5.37
CA GLU A 133 -8.17 5.51 5.06
C GLU A 133 -7.87 5.94 3.61
N ALA A 134 -6.64 5.71 3.14
CA ALA A 134 -6.26 5.98 1.76
C ALA A 134 -7.03 5.12 0.77
N ALA A 135 -7.17 3.81 1.02
CA ALA A 135 -7.95 2.88 0.19
C ALA A 135 -9.43 3.31 0.12
N ARG A 136 -10.01 3.71 1.26
CA ARG A 136 -11.37 4.24 1.30
C ARG A 136 -11.53 5.49 0.43
N GLN A 137 -10.57 6.43 0.52
CA GLN A 137 -10.60 7.70 -0.20
C GLN A 137 -10.36 7.52 -1.70
N CYS A 138 -9.38 6.72 -2.11
CA CYS A 138 -9.05 6.49 -3.52
C CYS A 138 -9.93 5.42 -4.20
N ARG A 139 -10.91 4.85 -3.47
CA ARG A 139 -11.87 3.85 -3.95
C ARG A 139 -11.26 2.50 -4.34
N ARG A 140 -10.15 2.11 -3.71
CA ARG A 140 -9.71 0.72 -3.76
C ARG A 140 -10.64 -0.17 -2.94
N ASP A 141 -10.82 -1.41 -3.39
CA ASP A 141 -11.60 -2.42 -2.67
C ASP A 141 -10.70 -3.35 -1.84
N ASP A 142 -9.39 -3.30 -2.10
CA ASP A 142 -8.33 -3.95 -1.34
C ASP A 142 -7.53 -2.92 -0.52
N VAL A 143 -6.98 -3.36 0.59
CA VAL A 143 -6.06 -2.59 1.44
C VAL A 143 -4.69 -3.24 1.34
N PRO A 144 -3.61 -2.49 1.02
CA PRO A 144 -2.29 -3.09 0.93
C PRO A 144 -1.85 -3.70 2.26
N GLU A 145 -1.15 -4.83 2.19
CA GLU A 145 -0.54 -5.41 3.37
C GLU A 145 0.63 -4.54 3.83
N VAL A 146 0.56 -4.05 5.08
CA VAL A 146 1.65 -3.28 5.69
C VAL A 146 2.33 -4.12 6.76
N ARG A 147 3.57 -4.53 6.47
CA ARG A 147 4.39 -5.34 7.38
C ARG A 147 5.01 -4.47 8.47
N PRO A 148 5.33 -5.05 9.64
CA PRO A 148 6.19 -4.37 10.60
C PRO A 148 7.58 -4.10 10.00
N PRO A 149 8.29 -3.05 10.46
CA PRO A 149 9.67 -2.82 10.09
C PRO A 149 10.57 -4.02 10.35
N SER A 150 11.42 -4.36 9.38
CA SER A 150 12.33 -5.50 9.46
C SER A 150 13.75 -5.13 9.03
N SER A 151 14.68 -6.09 9.06
CA SER A 151 16.01 -5.91 8.46
C SER A 151 15.93 -5.93 6.92
N LEU A 152 16.93 -5.37 6.24
CA LEU A 152 17.05 -5.45 4.79
C LEU A 152 16.98 -6.91 4.31
N ALA A 153 17.75 -7.80 4.92
CA ALA A 153 17.79 -9.22 4.55
C ALA A 153 16.41 -9.90 4.65
N SER A 154 15.66 -9.59 5.72
CA SER A 154 14.29 -10.09 5.88
C SER A 154 13.36 -9.55 4.80
N ALA A 155 13.39 -8.24 4.54
CA ALA A 155 12.56 -7.61 3.53
C ALA A 155 12.84 -8.14 2.11
N LEU A 156 14.13 -8.33 1.75
CA LEU A 156 14.51 -8.93 0.47
C LEU A 156 14.02 -10.37 0.33
N GLY A 157 14.08 -11.14 1.41
CA GLY A 157 13.64 -12.54 1.44
C GLY A 157 12.13 -12.75 1.32
N GLU A 158 11.31 -11.74 1.62
CA GLU A 158 9.86 -11.80 1.44
C GLU A 158 9.43 -11.68 -0.03
N VAL A 159 10.28 -11.11 -0.90
CA VAL A 159 9.93 -10.87 -2.30
C VAL A 159 9.95 -12.19 -3.10
N PRO A 160 8.84 -12.55 -3.76
CA PRO A 160 8.76 -13.79 -4.55
C PRO A 160 9.86 -13.89 -5.61
N ALA A 161 10.39 -15.09 -5.82
CA ALA A 161 11.51 -15.34 -6.74
C ALA A 161 11.26 -14.87 -8.17
N GLY A 162 10.01 -14.92 -8.63
CA GLY A 162 9.63 -14.51 -9.98
C GLY A 162 9.37 -13.03 -10.19
N PHE A 163 9.43 -12.19 -9.14
CA PHE A 163 9.25 -10.74 -9.28
C PHE A 163 10.45 -10.11 -9.98
N GLY A 164 10.17 -9.10 -10.82
CA GLY A 164 11.18 -8.13 -11.21
C GLY A 164 11.59 -7.31 -9.96
N ARG A 165 12.90 -7.09 -9.79
CA ARG A 165 13.45 -6.47 -8.59
C ARG A 165 14.28 -5.27 -8.95
N VAL A 166 13.92 -4.09 -8.47
CA VAL A 166 14.63 -2.85 -8.76
C VAL A 166 14.94 -2.09 -7.49
N VAL A 167 16.18 -1.60 -7.38
CA VAL A 167 16.62 -0.72 -6.31
C VAL A 167 16.91 0.66 -6.89
N LEU A 168 16.29 1.68 -6.31
CA LEU A 168 16.54 3.07 -6.71
C LEU A 168 17.88 3.55 -6.16
N HIS A 169 18.76 3.99 -7.06
CA HIS A 169 20.07 4.52 -6.71
C HIS A 169 20.47 5.67 -7.65
N GLY A 170 21.14 6.68 -7.13
CA GLY A 170 21.56 7.86 -7.91
C GLY A 170 22.46 7.53 -9.09
N ASP A 171 23.32 6.52 -8.93
CA ASP A 171 24.23 6.02 -9.97
C ASP A 171 23.62 4.81 -10.71
N GLY A 172 22.29 4.74 -10.81
CA GLY A 172 21.60 3.63 -11.46
C GLY A 172 22.00 3.45 -12.92
N GLY A 173 22.35 2.21 -13.29
CA GLY A 173 22.83 1.85 -14.63
C GLY A 173 21.78 1.89 -15.75
N GLY A 174 20.51 2.18 -15.44
CA GLY A 174 19.42 2.24 -16.40
C GLY A 174 18.25 3.05 -15.89
N ALA A 175 17.37 3.47 -16.81
CA ALA A 175 16.13 4.14 -16.44
C ALA A 175 15.06 3.10 -16.07
N LEU A 176 14.33 3.34 -14.98
CA LEU A 176 13.17 2.52 -14.59
C LEU A 176 12.17 2.40 -15.77
N ALA A 177 12.03 3.46 -16.53
CA ALA A 177 11.18 3.48 -17.73
C ALA A 177 11.62 2.52 -18.85
N ALA A 178 12.85 1.98 -18.82
CA ALA A 178 13.36 1.04 -19.84
C ALA A 178 13.18 -0.44 -19.46
N LEU A 179 12.65 -0.75 -18.27
CA LEU A 179 12.43 -2.13 -17.84
C LEU A 179 11.48 -2.89 -18.78
N GLY A 180 11.77 -4.16 -19.03
CA GLY A 180 10.82 -5.09 -19.67
C GLY A 180 9.76 -5.61 -18.67
N PRO A 181 8.81 -6.44 -19.14
CA PRO A 181 7.85 -7.07 -18.25
C PRO A 181 8.54 -8.00 -17.23
N SER A 182 7.97 -8.14 -16.04
CA SER A 182 8.46 -9.10 -15.06
C SER A 182 8.16 -10.55 -15.49
N PRO A 183 9.03 -11.51 -15.20
CA PRO A 183 8.81 -12.90 -15.55
C PRO A 183 7.52 -13.52 -15.01
N SER A 184 7.11 -13.15 -13.78
CA SER A 184 5.86 -13.63 -13.15
C SER A 184 4.80 -12.54 -13.01
N GLY A 185 4.97 -11.40 -13.69
CA GLY A 185 4.00 -10.32 -13.69
C GLY A 185 4.03 -9.38 -12.50
N GLY A 186 4.92 -9.57 -11.49
CA GLY A 186 5.05 -8.70 -10.32
C GLY A 186 6.35 -7.89 -10.31
N TRP A 187 6.35 -6.76 -9.59
CA TRP A 187 7.52 -5.90 -9.39
C TRP A 187 7.74 -5.59 -7.91
N ALA A 188 9.00 -5.61 -7.50
CA ALA A 188 9.42 -5.11 -6.21
C ALA A 188 10.36 -3.90 -6.39
N LEU A 189 10.02 -2.81 -5.72
CA LEU A 189 10.76 -1.55 -5.72
C LEU A 189 11.40 -1.34 -4.35
N LEU A 190 12.72 -1.17 -4.29
CA LEU A 190 13.44 -0.84 -3.07
C LEU A 190 13.94 0.60 -3.10
N VAL A 191 13.69 1.32 -2.00
CA VAL A 191 14.11 2.70 -1.80
C VAL A 191 14.88 2.84 -0.50
N GLY A 192 16.09 3.39 -0.59
CA GLY A 192 16.97 3.64 0.55
C GLY A 192 16.54 4.87 1.38
N PRO A 193 17.24 5.11 2.52
CA PRO A 193 17.03 6.29 3.34
C PRO A 193 17.62 7.55 2.68
N GLU A 194 17.38 8.72 3.29
CA GLU A 194 17.95 10.01 2.82
C GLU A 194 19.48 10.01 2.75
N GLY A 195 20.14 9.23 3.63
CA GLY A 195 21.60 9.06 3.61
C GLY A 195 22.11 8.11 2.53
N GLY A 196 21.21 7.58 1.69
CA GLY A 196 21.53 6.56 0.68
C GLY A 196 21.81 5.18 1.27
N LEU A 197 21.92 4.18 0.41
CA LEU A 197 22.36 2.82 0.76
C LEU A 197 23.86 2.81 1.01
N THR A 198 24.31 1.97 1.94
CA THR A 198 25.74 1.64 2.08
C THR A 198 26.17 0.72 0.94
N ALA A 199 27.50 0.63 0.71
CA ALA A 199 28.05 -0.30 -0.28
C ALA A 199 27.64 -1.77 0.03
N ALA A 200 27.61 -2.12 1.33
CA ALA A 200 27.19 -3.46 1.78
C ALA A 200 25.71 -3.74 1.49
N GLU A 201 24.84 -2.78 1.76
CA GLU A 201 23.39 -2.89 1.47
C GLU A 201 23.14 -3.02 -0.04
N LEU A 202 23.84 -2.21 -0.84
CA LEU A 202 23.72 -2.26 -2.29
C LEU A 202 24.23 -3.59 -2.85
N SER A 203 25.38 -4.08 -2.38
CA SER A 203 25.91 -5.40 -2.74
C SER A 203 24.97 -6.54 -2.36
N ALA A 204 24.32 -6.45 -1.19
CA ALA A 204 23.31 -7.42 -0.77
C ALA A 204 22.07 -7.42 -1.71
N CYS A 205 21.62 -6.26 -2.14
CA CYS A 205 20.55 -6.15 -3.13
C CYS A 205 20.97 -6.81 -4.46
N GLU A 206 22.17 -6.51 -4.96
CA GLU A 206 22.69 -7.07 -6.23
C GLU A 206 22.86 -8.59 -6.17
N ALA A 207 23.40 -9.10 -5.06
CA ALA A 207 23.53 -10.55 -4.83
C ALA A 207 22.16 -11.24 -4.78
N ALA A 208 21.09 -10.53 -4.36
CA ALA A 208 19.73 -11.00 -4.41
C ALA A 208 19.00 -10.75 -5.74
N GLY A 209 19.72 -10.35 -6.79
CA GLY A 209 19.19 -10.14 -8.14
C GLY A 209 18.43 -8.84 -8.36
N TRP A 210 18.67 -7.81 -7.53
CA TRP A 210 18.08 -6.50 -7.71
C TRP A 210 18.87 -5.67 -8.73
N LEU A 211 18.16 -5.06 -9.66
CA LEU A 211 18.74 -4.17 -10.67
C LEU A 211 18.79 -2.74 -10.15
N ARG A 212 19.95 -2.09 -10.27
CA ARG A 212 20.04 -0.65 -10.00
C ARG A 212 19.35 0.15 -11.10
N VAL A 213 18.46 1.05 -10.72
CA VAL A 213 17.78 1.95 -11.66
C VAL A 213 17.75 3.37 -11.11
N GLY A 214 17.80 4.34 -12.03
CA GLY A 214 17.71 5.77 -11.72
C GLY A 214 16.34 6.35 -12.09
N LEU A 215 16.00 7.47 -11.47
CA LEU A 215 14.82 8.29 -11.76
C LEU A 215 15.16 9.63 -12.42
N GLY A 216 16.21 9.65 -13.24
CA GLY A 216 16.67 10.84 -13.94
C GLY A 216 17.81 11.59 -13.20
N PRO A 217 18.19 12.78 -13.68
CA PRO A 217 19.45 13.45 -13.28
C PRO A 217 19.38 14.19 -11.93
N ARG A 218 18.22 14.26 -11.30
CA ARG A 218 18.05 15.00 -10.03
C ARG A 218 18.01 14.04 -8.86
N THR A 219 18.63 14.44 -7.74
CA THR A 219 18.49 13.73 -6.47
C THR A 219 17.11 13.99 -5.91
N LEU A 220 16.31 12.93 -5.78
CA LEU A 220 15.00 12.98 -5.15
C LEU A 220 15.12 12.65 -3.65
N ARG A 221 14.24 13.23 -2.85
CA ARG A 221 14.06 12.77 -1.46
C ARG A 221 13.52 11.33 -1.45
N ALA A 222 13.80 10.57 -0.40
CA ALA A 222 13.41 9.16 -0.30
C ALA A 222 11.90 8.96 -0.49
N GLU A 223 11.07 9.78 0.15
CA GLU A 223 9.62 9.76 -0.01
C GLU A 223 9.19 10.07 -1.46
N THR A 224 9.82 11.03 -2.11
CA THR A 224 9.56 11.37 -3.52
C THR A 224 9.96 10.22 -4.44
N ALA A 225 11.13 9.62 -4.20
CA ALA A 225 11.62 8.49 -4.98
C ALA A 225 10.69 7.28 -4.88
N ALA A 226 10.18 6.98 -3.68
CA ALA A 226 9.23 5.90 -3.45
C ALA A 226 7.93 6.11 -4.22
N ILE A 227 7.34 7.30 -4.14
CA ILE A 227 6.08 7.65 -4.79
C ILE A 227 6.25 7.64 -6.32
N VAL A 228 7.29 8.32 -6.84
CA VAL A 228 7.54 8.39 -8.29
C VAL A 228 7.88 7.01 -8.85
N GLY A 229 8.71 6.22 -8.17
CA GLY A 229 9.07 4.87 -8.60
C GLY A 229 7.85 3.95 -8.67
N ALA A 230 6.97 3.98 -7.64
CA ALA A 230 5.72 3.23 -7.65
C ALA A 230 4.79 3.69 -8.78
N ALA A 231 4.64 5.01 -8.99
CA ALA A 231 3.82 5.56 -10.06
C ALA A 231 4.31 5.13 -11.45
N LEU A 232 5.62 5.12 -11.69
CA LEU A 232 6.19 4.70 -12.98
C LEU A 232 6.01 3.20 -13.22
N LEU A 233 6.14 2.35 -12.20
CA LEU A 233 5.85 0.92 -12.33
C LEU A 233 4.36 0.68 -12.63
N GLN A 234 3.46 1.35 -11.93
CA GLN A 234 2.02 1.24 -12.16
C GLN A 234 1.58 1.84 -13.51
N ALA A 235 2.21 2.93 -13.96
CA ALA A 235 1.93 3.49 -15.27
C ALA A 235 2.40 2.58 -16.42
N ARG A 236 3.47 1.82 -16.21
CA ARG A 236 4.04 0.98 -17.25
C ARG A 236 3.48 -0.45 -17.27
N PHE A 237 3.23 -1.02 -16.12
CA PHE A 237 2.88 -2.44 -15.96
C PHE A 237 1.55 -2.66 -15.23
N GLY A 238 1.05 -1.68 -14.51
CA GLY A 238 -0.16 -1.74 -13.71
C GLY A 238 -1.35 -1.02 -14.36
N ASP A 239 -2.18 -0.41 -13.55
CA ASP A 239 -3.49 0.13 -13.91
C ASP A 239 -3.55 1.65 -14.09
N LEU A 240 -2.47 2.40 -13.81
CA LEU A 240 -2.47 3.87 -13.95
C LEU A 240 -2.65 4.37 -15.38
N SER A 241 -2.37 3.56 -16.38
CA SER A 241 -2.62 3.87 -17.79
C SER A 241 -3.93 3.27 -18.32
N GLY A 242 -4.70 2.62 -17.46
CA GLY A 242 -6.01 2.07 -17.79
C GLY A 242 -7.10 3.14 -17.93
N PRO A 243 -8.27 2.79 -18.47
CA PRO A 243 -9.40 3.69 -18.55
C PRO A 243 -9.88 4.08 -17.16
N VAL A 244 -10.24 5.36 -16.98
CA VAL A 244 -10.91 5.84 -15.77
C VAL A 244 -12.33 5.28 -15.77
N PRO A 245 -12.79 4.61 -14.70
CA PRO A 245 -14.11 3.99 -14.61
C PRO A 245 -15.25 5.03 -14.53
#